data_dbee38502cd587e63ac53e3bad7c2c80
#
_entry.id   dbee38502cd587e63ac53e3bad7c2c80
#
_cell.length_a   1.000
_cell.length_b   1.000
_cell.length_c   1.000
_cell.angle_alpha   90.00
_cell.angle_beta   90.00
_cell.angle_gamma   90.00
#
_symmetry.space_group_name_H-M   'P 1'
#
loop_
_entity.id
_entity.type
_entity.pdbx_description
1 polymer ?
#
loop_
_entity_poly.entity_id
_entity_poly.type
_entity_poly.pdbx_seq_one_letter_code
_entity_poly.pdbx_strand_id
1 'polypeptide(L)'
;GGLGGAIYMNAGAYGGEMKQVVESVRVLSSEGEILTLDNDTMEFGYRTSIIRNRNFTVLSVTFRLREGNREEIRARIEDFQKRRMEKQPLNYPSAGSTFKRPEGYFAGKLIMDAGLLGFQIGDARVSDKHCGFVVNVGKATARDVTDVIEEVQERVRERFGVSLDREVIYLGEF
;
A
#
# COMPACT_ATOMS: atom_id res chain seq x y z
N GLY A 1 9.52 -3.78 -1.83
CA GLY A 1 9.51 -3.91 -0.37
C GLY A 1 9.98 -5.27 0.07
N GLY A 2 10.27 -5.44 1.37
CA GLY A 2 10.67 -6.71 1.95
C GLY A 2 9.48 -7.66 2.16
N LEU A 3 9.77 -8.96 2.23
CA LEU A 3 8.77 -10.01 2.44
C LEU A 3 8.01 -9.83 3.76
N GLY A 4 8.69 -9.48 4.85
CA GLY A 4 8.05 -9.22 6.15
C GLY A 4 6.99 -8.14 6.08
N GLY A 5 7.26 -7.02 5.39
CA GLY A 5 6.28 -5.97 5.17
C GLY A 5 5.09 -6.43 4.30
N ALA A 6 5.34 -7.30 3.32
CA ALA A 6 4.26 -7.88 2.50
C ALA A 6 3.30 -8.74 3.34
N ILE A 7 3.84 -9.53 4.29
CA ILE A 7 3.05 -10.32 5.24
C ILE A 7 2.32 -9.43 6.25
N TYR A 8 3.01 -8.41 6.78
CA TYR A 8 2.44 -7.46 7.75
C TYR A 8 1.13 -6.83 7.24
N MET A 9 1.09 -6.44 5.99
CA MET A 9 -0.05 -5.75 5.39
C MET A 9 -0.89 -6.61 4.44
N ASN A 10 -0.70 -7.93 4.38
CA ASN A 10 -1.34 -8.77 3.37
C ASN A 10 -1.24 -8.13 1.97
N ALA A 11 -0.02 -7.84 1.53
CA ALA A 11 0.20 -7.11 0.29
C ALA A 11 -0.52 -7.78 -0.89
N GLY A 12 -1.27 -6.97 -1.63
CA GLY A 12 -2.05 -7.46 -2.78
C GLY A 12 -2.15 -6.42 -3.89
N ALA A 13 -2.16 -6.92 -5.13
CA ALA A 13 -2.38 -6.13 -6.34
C ALA A 13 -2.86 -7.05 -7.48
N TYR A 14 -3.60 -6.48 -8.43
CA TYR A 14 -4.06 -7.19 -9.65
C TYR A 14 -4.80 -8.51 -9.37
N GLY A 15 -5.61 -8.54 -8.30
CA GLY A 15 -6.41 -9.71 -7.92
C GLY A 15 -5.67 -10.78 -7.13
N GLY A 16 -4.38 -10.58 -6.81
CA GLY A 16 -3.59 -11.45 -5.94
C GLY A 16 -3.26 -10.79 -4.62
N GLU A 17 -3.16 -11.56 -3.53
CA GLU A 17 -2.71 -11.12 -2.20
C GLU A 17 -1.93 -12.22 -1.49
N MET A 18 -1.16 -11.87 -0.45
CA MET A 18 -0.34 -12.82 0.29
C MET A 18 -1.15 -13.97 0.90
N LYS A 19 -2.34 -13.69 1.41
CA LYS A 19 -3.27 -14.70 1.94
C LYS A 19 -3.46 -15.91 1.01
N GLN A 20 -3.45 -15.70 -0.30
CA GLN A 20 -3.73 -16.75 -1.28
C GLN A 20 -2.60 -17.77 -1.44
N VAL A 21 -1.39 -17.42 -1.03
CA VAL A 21 -0.17 -18.21 -1.29
C VAL A 21 0.63 -18.55 -0.03
N VAL A 22 0.36 -17.89 1.09
CA VAL A 22 1.02 -18.17 2.37
C VAL A 22 0.45 -19.46 2.97
N GLU A 23 1.32 -20.39 3.30
CA GLU A 23 0.99 -21.60 4.06
C GLU A 23 1.18 -21.39 5.55
N SER A 24 2.34 -20.85 5.95
CA SER A 24 2.66 -20.53 7.33
C SER A 24 3.70 -19.42 7.44
N VAL A 25 3.74 -18.77 8.61
CA VAL A 25 4.69 -17.70 8.93
C VAL A 25 5.33 -18.01 10.29
N ARG A 26 6.68 -18.00 10.34
CA ARG A 26 7.40 -18.00 11.61
C ARG A 26 7.60 -16.58 12.08
N VAL A 27 7.26 -16.32 13.33
CA VAL A 27 7.35 -15.00 13.94
C VAL A 27 8.10 -15.05 15.26
N LEU A 28 8.67 -13.91 15.65
CA LEU A 28 9.15 -13.64 17.00
C LEU A 28 8.12 -12.76 17.71
N SER A 29 7.67 -13.22 18.87
CA SER A 29 6.76 -12.45 19.73
C SER A 29 7.50 -11.36 20.52
N SER A 30 6.74 -10.46 21.16
CA SER A 30 7.28 -9.46 22.11
C SER A 30 7.94 -10.07 23.34
N GLU A 31 7.54 -11.29 23.71
CA GLU A 31 8.10 -12.07 24.82
C GLU A 31 9.36 -12.85 24.45
N GLY A 32 9.79 -12.78 23.18
CA GLY A 32 10.98 -13.49 22.67
C GLY A 32 10.71 -14.93 22.23
N GLU A 33 9.45 -15.35 22.11
CA GLU A 33 9.07 -16.68 21.67
C GLU A 33 9.01 -16.77 20.14
N ILE A 34 9.48 -17.91 19.60
CA ILE A 34 9.32 -18.20 18.17
C ILE A 34 8.08 -19.06 17.97
N LEU A 35 7.10 -18.50 17.26
CA LEU A 35 5.85 -19.15 16.95
C LEU A 35 5.75 -19.45 15.46
N THR A 36 5.01 -20.50 15.10
CA THR A 36 4.62 -20.79 13.70
C THR A 36 3.12 -20.64 13.58
N LEU A 37 2.67 -19.70 12.78
CA LEU A 37 1.28 -19.38 12.54
C LEU A 37 0.88 -19.89 11.17
N ASP A 38 -0.22 -20.61 11.06
CA ASP A 38 -0.83 -21.02 9.80
C ASP A 38 -1.59 -19.85 9.13
N ASN A 39 -2.09 -20.07 7.92
CA ASN A 39 -2.81 -19.06 7.16
C ASN A 39 -4.04 -18.52 7.89
N ASP A 40 -4.81 -19.39 8.55
CA ASP A 40 -6.04 -19.01 9.25
C ASP A 40 -5.72 -18.14 10.47
N THR A 41 -4.71 -18.51 11.24
CA THR A 41 -4.22 -17.76 12.41
C THR A 41 -3.64 -16.40 12.02
N MET A 42 -3.18 -16.24 10.79
CA MET A 42 -2.64 -14.96 10.30
C MET A 42 -3.66 -13.83 10.19
N GLU A 43 -4.96 -14.12 10.27
CA GLU A 43 -6.04 -13.11 10.23
C GLU A 43 -5.88 -12.09 9.09
N PHE A 44 -5.48 -12.56 7.91
CA PHE A 44 -5.26 -11.71 6.76
C PHE A 44 -6.52 -10.97 6.32
N GLY A 45 -6.46 -9.65 6.33
CA GLY A 45 -7.52 -8.76 5.86
C GLY A 45 -6.97 -7.70 4.89
N TYR A 46 -7.83 -6.74 4.50
CA TYR A 46 -7.41 -5.66 3.62
C TYR A 46 -6.39 -4.76 4.31
N ARG A 47 -5.15 -4.78 3.82
CA ARG A 47 -3.98 -4.03 4.36
C ARG A 47 -3.71 -4.31 5.85
N THR A 48 -3.95 -5.56 6.30
CA THR A 48 -3.71 -5.97 7.67
C THR A 48 -3.43 -7.47 7.81
N SER A 49 -2.80 -7.85 8.92
CA SER A 49 -2.66 -9.22 9.42
C SER A 49 -2.49 -9.19 10.95
N ILE A 50 -2.49 -10.36 11.59
CA ILE A 50 -2.21 -10.50 13.04
C ILE A 50 -0.85 -9.92 13.42
N ILE A 51 0.12 -9.90 12.51
CA ILE A 51 1.47 -9.35 12.74
C ILE A 51 1.40 -7.91 13.26
N ARG A 52 0.52 -7.10 12.65
CA ARG A 52 0.30 -5.72 13.05
C ARG A 52 -0.33 -5.62 14.45
N ASN A 53 -1.32 -6.48 14.72
CA ASN A 53 -2.13 -6.38 15.94
C ASN A 53 -1.38 -6.90 17.18
N ARG A 54 -0.47 -7.88 16.99
CA ARG A 54 0.32 -8.51 18.06
C ARG A 54 1.75 -8.02 18.14
N ASN A 55 2.14 -7.05 17.32
CA ASN A 55 3.50 -6.53 17.27
C ASN A 55 4.57 -7.63 17.09
N PHE A 56 4.27 -8.61 16.22
CA PHE A 56 5.19 -9.69 15.90
C PHE A 56 6.24 -9.25 14.86
N THR A 57 7.43 -9.87 14.92
CA THR A 57 8.45 -9.73 13.90
C THR A 57 8.46 -10.98 13.01
N VAL A 58 8.27 -10.81 11.69
CA VAL A 58 8.32 -11.92 10.73
C VAL A 58 9.75 -12.40 10.55
N LEU A 59 10.00 -13.68 10.79
CA LEU A 59 11.30 -14.33 10.62
C LEU A 59 11.42 -15.08 9.28
N SER A 60 10.40 -15.86 8.92
CA SER A 60 10.34 -16.58 7.65
C SER A 60 8.90 -16.87 7.24
N VAL A 61 8.71 -17.15 5.95
CA VAL A 61 7.40 -17.44 5.35
C VAL A 61 7.51 -18.70 4.49
N THR A 62 6.55 -19.61 4.66
CA THR A 62 6.37 -20.76 3.78
C THR A 62 5.23 -20.47 2.82
N PHE A 63 5.49 -20.64 1.52
CA PHE A 63 4.49 -20.48 0.47
C PHE A 63 4.04 -21.82 -0.07
N ARG A 64 2.75 -21.94 -0.33
CA ARG A 64 2.18 -23.04 -1.12
C ARG A 64 1.82 -22.49 -2.50
N LEU A 65 2.63 -22.85 -3.47
CA LEU A 65 2.45 -22.43 -4.86
C LEU A 65 1.88 -23.59 -5.69
N ARG A 66 1.29 -23.25 -6.83
CA ARG A 66 0.85 -24.22 -7.83
C ARG A 66 1.80 -24.22 -9.01
N GLU A 67 2.05 -25.38 -9.59
CA GLU A 67 2.76 -25.47 -10.86
C GLU A 67 1.99 -24.71 -11.96
N GLY A 68 2.72 -24.11 -12.89
CA GLY A 68 2.13 -23.36 -13.99
C GLY A 68 3.04 -23.33 -15.22
N ASN A 69 2.47 -22.94 -16.35
CA ASN A 69 3.23 -22.78 -17.58
C ASN A 69 4.15 -21.56 -17.47
N ARG A 70 5.45 -21.79 -17.75
CA ARG A 70 6.49 -20.75 -17.62
C ARG A 70 6.24 -19.55 -18.54
N GLU A 71 5.80 -19.79 -19.75
CA GLU A 71 5.55 -18.72 -20.73
C GLU A 71 4.37 -17.85 -20.33
N GLU A 72 3.28 -18.48 -19.86
CA GLU A 72 2.12 -17.76 -19.35
C GLU A 72 2.44 -16.93 -18.10
N ILE A 73 3.24 -17.49 -17.18
CA ILE A 73 3.69 -16.79 -15.98
C ILE A 73 4.51 -15.56 -16.39
N ARG A 74 5.46 -15.72 -17.33
CA ARG A 74 6.28 -14.64 -17.83
C ARG A 74 5.45 -13.54 -18.50
N ALA A 75 4.54 -13.92 -19.39
CA ALA A 75 3.64 -12.99 -20.07
C ALA A 75 2.79 -12.18 -19.04
N ARG A 76 2.31 -12.83 -17.98
CA ARG A 76 1.56 -12.16 -16.91
C ARG A 76 2.43 -11.17 -16.12
N ILE A 77 3.68 -11.51 -15.83
CA ILE A 77 4.63 -10.60 -15.16
C ILE A 77 4.86 -9.36 -16.04
N GLU A 78 5.11 -9.55 -17.34
CA GLU A 78 5.35 -8.47 -18.30
C GLU A 78 4.10 -7.57 -18.44
N ASP A 79 2.90 -8.14 -18.49
CA ASP A 79 1.64 -7.38 -18.50
C ASP A 79 1.47 -6.53 -17.23
N PHE A 80 1.72 -7.10 -16.04
CA PHE A 80 1.62 -6.34 -14.79
C PHE A 80 2.66 -5.22 -14.70
N GLN A 81 3.88 -5.45 -15.18
CA GLN A 81 4.91 -4.41 -15.24
C GLN A 81 4.50 -3.28 -16.19
N LYS A 82 3.99 -3.63 -17.38
CA LYS A 82 3.48 -2.65 -18.36
C LYS A 82 2.36 -1.80 -17.75
N ARG A 83 1.34 -2.41 -17.16
CA ARG A 83 0.23 -1.70 -16.50
C ARG A 83 0.72 -0.77 -15.38
N ARG A 84 1.74 -1.17 -14.61
CA ARG A 84 2.34 -0.30 -13.59
C ARG A 84 3.02 0.91 -14.20
N MET A 85 3.85 0.69 -15.22
CA MET A 85 4.53 1.79 -15.92
C MET A 85 3.54 2.78 -16.54
N GLU A 86 2.42 2.28 -17.09
CA GLU A 86 1.39 3.11 -17.70
C GLU A 86 0.58 3.91 -16.67
N LYS A 87 0.28 3.34 -15.49
CA LYS A 87 -0.69 3.90 -14.55
C LYS A 87 -0.08 4.57 -13.32
N GLN A 88 1.15 4.21 -12.93
CA GLN A 88 1.77 4.74 -11.72
C GLN A 88 2.87 5.76 -12.04
N PRO A 89 3.08 6.78 -11.17
CA PRO A 89 4.09 7.82 -11.37
C PRO A 89 5.49 7.33 -10.96
N LEU A 90 6.01 6.29 -11.64
CA LEU A 90 7.27 5.63 -11.29
C LEU A 90 8.52 6.50 -11.55
N ASN A 91 8.36 7.63 -12.21
CA ASN A 91 9.40 8.62 -12.49
C ASN A 91 9.67 9.58 -11.33
N TYR A 92 8.86 9.55 -10.29
CA TYR A 92 9.04 10.37 -9.08
C TYR A 92 9.12 9.49 -7.84
N PRO A 93 9.91 9.87 -6.82
CA PRO A 93 9.87 9.24 -5.50
C PRO A 93 8.48 9.37 -4.89
N SER A 94 7.97 8.28 -4.31
CA SER A 94 6.71 8.25 -3.57
C SER A 94 6.68 7.09 -2.58
N ALA A 95 5.79 7.14 -1.60
CA ALA A 95 5.54 6.05 -0.68
C ALA A 95 4.49 5.02 -1.21
N GLY A 96 4.18 5.07 -2.51
CA GLY A 96 3.13 4.25 -3.14
C GLY A 96 1.76 4.90 -3.07
N SER A 97 0.69 4.09 -3.04
CA SER A 97 -0.66 4.60 -2.81
C SER A 97 -0.75 5.28 -1.45
N THR A 98 -1.17 6.54 -1.43
CA THR A 98 -1.20 7.36 -0.22
C THR A 98 -2.38 7.00 0.69
N PHE A 99 -3.51 6.64 0.08
CA PHE A 99 -4.75 6.34 0.78
C PHE A 99 -5.23 4.92 0.50
N LYS A 100 -5.87 4.32 1.50
CA LYS A 100 -6.62 3.08 1.35
C LYS A 100 -7.83 3.32 0.46
N ARG A 101 -8.34 2.27 -0.14
CA ARG A 101 -9.58 2.33 -0.89
C ARG A 101 -10.76 2.46 0.07
N PRO A 102 -11.56 3.56 0.01
CA PRO A 102 -12.77 3.67 0.81
C PRO A 102 -13.84 2.68 0.33
N GLU A 103 -14.72 2.27 1.23
CA GLU A 103 -15.83 1.40 0.88
C GLU A 103 -16.74 2.05 -0.17
N GLY A 104 -17.03 1.33 -1.24
CA GLY A 104 -17.87 1.82 -2.34
C GLY A 104 -17.20 2.84 -3.28
N TYR A 105 -15.97 3.28 -3.01
CA TYR A 105 -15.32 4.34 -3.79
C TYR A 105 -13.89 3.96 -4.23
N PHE A 106 -13.31 4.83 -5.06
CA PHE A 106 -11.89 4.80 -5.41
C PHE A 106 -11.24 6.11 -4.95
N ALA A 107 -10.26 6.04 -4.04
CA ALA A 107 -9.60 7.23 -3.50
C ALA A 107 -9.08 8.17 -4.60
N GLY A 108 -8.36 7.63 -5.59
CA GLY A 108 -7.82 8.44 -6.69
C GLY A 108 -8.90 9.17 -7.51
N LYS A 109 -10.10 8.55 -7.66
CA LYS A 109 -11.22 9.21 -8.35
C LYS A 109 -11.81 10.34 -7.51
N LEU A 110 -12.03 10.13 -6.22
CA LEU A 110 -12.53 11.19 -5.32
C LEU A 110 -11.58 12.39 -5.30
N ILE A 111 -10.26 12.13 -5.23
CA ILE A 111 -9.23 13.18 -5.24
C ILE A 111 -9.24 13.95 -6.57
N MET A 112 -9.36 13.25 -7.70
CA MET A 112 -9.47 13.87 -9.02
C MET A 112 -10.76 14.71 -9.12
N ASP A 113 -11.90 14.16 -8.71
CA ASP A 113 -13.20 14.84 -8.77
C ASP A 113 -13.25 16.02 -7.77
N ALA A 114 -12.44 16.00 -6.69
CA ALA A 114 -12.23 17.15 -5.81
C ALA A 114 -11.42 18.29 -6.46
N GLY A 115 -10.88 18.08 -7.67
CA GLY A 115 -10.07 19.09 -8.36
C GLY A 115 -8.62 19.16 -7.88
N LEU A 116 -8.13 18.08 -7.26
CA LEU A 116 -6.80 18.03 -6.62
C LEU A 116 -5.70 17.40 -7.50
N LEU A 117 -5.98 17.17 -8.78
CA LEU A 117 -4.96 16.72 -9.73
C LEU A 117 -3.83 17.77 -9.78
N GLY A 118 -2.59 17.35 -9.51
CA GLY A 118 -1.43 18.25 -9.50
C GLY A 118 -1.38 19.24 -8.33
N PHE A 119 -2.28 19.15 -7.34
CA PHE A 119 -2.22 19.99 -6.13
C PHE A 119 -0.88 19.79 -5.41
N GLN A 120 -0.23 20.89 -5.03
CA GLN A 120 1.15 20.88 -4.53
C GLN A 120 1.32 21.81 -3.33
N ILE A 121 2.09 21.35 -2.34
CA ILE A 121 2.63 22.15 -1.23
C ILE A 121 4.14 21.90 -1.16
N GLY A 122 4.95 22.95 -1.19
CA GLY A 122 6.40 22.80 -1.36
C GLY A 122 6.71 21.96 -2.62
N ASP A 123 7.53 20.92 -2.46
CA ASP A 123 7.84 19.97 -3.54
C ASP A 123 7.06 18.65 -3.42
N ALA A 124 6.06 18.55 -2.52
CA ALA A 124 5.12 17.43 -2.47
C ALA A 124 3.89 17.71 -3.33
N ARG A 125 3.51 16.78 -4.20
CA ARG A 125 2.44 16.96 -5.18
C ARG A 125 1.55 15.73 -5.34
N VAL A 126 0.23 15.93 -5.44
CA VAL A 126 -0.69 14.92 -5.95
C VAL A 126 -0.33 14.63 -7.39
N SER A 127 -0.03 13.38 -7.72
CA SER A 127 0.45 13.01 -9.04
C SER A 127 -0.57 13.29 -10.14
N ASP A 128 -0.12 13.93 -11.21
CA ASP A 128 -0.92 14.17 -12.43
C ASP A 128 -1.28 12.88 -13.16
N LYS A 129 -0.51 11.81 -12.94
CA LYS A 129 -0.72 10.51 -13.59
C LYS A 129 -1.70 9.62 -12.82
N HIS A 130 -1.69 9.71 -11.48
CA HIS A 130 -2.55 8.91 -10.61
C HIS A 130 -2.79 9.64 -9.28
N CYS A 131 -3.97 10.24 -9.10
CA CYS A 131 -4.31 11.05 -7.92
C CYS A 131 -4.21 10.33 -6.57
N GLY A 132 -4.16 9.01 -6.55
CA GLY A 132 -3.94 8.23 -5.32
C GLY A 132 -2.49 8.25 -4.80
N PHE A 133 -1.56 8.94 -5.50
CA PHE A 133 -0.15 9.04 -5.15
C PHE A 133 0.22 10.48 -4.84
N VAL A 134 0.90 10.69 -3.73
CA VAL A 134 1.67 11.92 -3.45
C VAL A 134 3.12 11.64 -3.82
N VAL A 135 3.69 12.49 -4.67
CA VAL A 135 5.03 12.35 -5.22
C VAL A 135 5.92 13.51 -4.77
N ASN A 136 7.22 13.26 -4.66
CA ASN A 136 8.22 14.28 -4.45
C ASN A 136 8.79 14.71 -5.80
N VAL A 137 8.52 15.95 -6.22
CA VAL A 137 8.98 16.49 -7.50
C VAL A 137 10.31 17.25 -7.42
N GLY A 138 10.88 17.33 -6.22
CA GLY A 138 12.14 18.03 -5.97
C GLY A 138 12.76 17.68 -4.62
N LYS A 139 12.60 18.53 -3.64
CA LYS A 139 13.15 18.43 -2.28
C LYS A 139 12.06 18.49 -1.20
N ALA A 140 10.92 17.82 -1.43
CA ALA A 140 9.83 17.81 -0.47
C ALA A 140 10.30 17.34 0.91
N THR A 141 9.91 18.07 1.94
CA THR A 141 10.05 17.66 3.32
C THR A 141 8.95 16.68 3.71
N ALA A 142 9.11 15.95 4.81
CA ALA A 142 8.04 15.12 5.36
C ALA A 142 6.81 15.99 5.69
N ARG A 143 7.01 17.22 6.16
CA ARG A 143 5.95 18.19 6.44
C ARG A 143 5.16 18.53 5.17
N ASP A 144 5.82 18.84 4.06
CA ASP A 144 5.12 19.12 2.79
C ASP A 144 4.22 17.94 2.39
N VAL A 145 4.71 16.70 2.54
CA VAL A 145 3.93 15.50 2.24
C VAL A 145 2.74 15.35 3.17
N THR A 146 2.91 15.59 4.48
CA THR A 146 1.80 15.52 5.45
C THR A 146 0.75 16.58 5.16
N ASP A 147 1.17 17.81 4.88
CA ASP A 147 0.26 18.91 4.59
C ASP A 147 -0.57 18.66 3.31
N VAL A 148 0.05 18.08 2.26
CA VAL A 148 -0.72 17.63 1.06
C VAL A 148 -1.72 16.55 1.41
N ILE A 149 -1.37 15.59 2.26
CA ILE A 149 -2.25 14.49 2.65
C ILE A 149 -3.46 15.02 3.44
N GLU A 150 -3.22 15.91 4.40
CA GLU A 150 -4.26 16.50 5.24
C GLU A 150 -5.23 17.35 4.42
N GLU A 151 -4.72 18.19 3.52
CA GLU A 151 -5.53 18.99 2.61
C GLU A 151 -6.40 18.11 1.68
N VAL A 152 -5.84 17.03 1.13
CA VAL A 152 -6.59 16.07 0.33
C VAL A 152 -7.72 15.41 1.14
N GLN A 153 -7.44 15.00 2.39
CA GLN A 153 -8.44 14.40 3.27
C GLN A 153 -9.57 15.38 3.58
N GLU A 154 -9.23 16.63 3.86
CA GLU A 154 -10.22 17.67 4.19
C GLU A 154 -11.13 17.98 3.01
N ARG A 155 -10.57 18.30 1.84
CA ARG A 155 -11.36 18.64 0.64
C ARG A 155 -12.24 17.49 0.15
N VAL A 156 -11.75 16.25 0.22
CA VAL A 156 -12.57 15.09 -0.13
C VAL A 156 -13.71 14.91 0.86
N ARG A 157 -13.46 15.08 2.16
CA ARG A 157 -14.49 15.00 3.21
C ARG A 157 -15.54 16.10 3.04
N GLU A 158 -15.13 17.34 2.81
CA GLU A 158 -16.03 18.47 2.60
C GLU A 158 -16.92 18.28 1.37
N ARG A 159 -16.34 17.81 0.27
CA ARG A 159 -17.05 17.71 -1.00
C ARG A 159 -17.95 16.49 -1.12
N PHE A 160 -17.54 15.35 -0.55
CA PHE A 160 -18.22 14.06 -0.75
C PHE A 160 -18.69 13.41 0.54
N GLY A 161 -18.35 13.93 1.72
CA GLY A 161 -18.66 13.31 3.01
C GLY A 161 -17.87 12.01 3.27
N VAL A 162 -16.83 11.72 2.47
CA VAL A 162 -16.04 10.49 2.56
C VAL A 162 -14.70 10.79 3.24
N SER A 163 -14.37 10.04 4.30
CA SER A 163 -13.07 10.10 4.95
C SER A 163 -12.09 9.16 4.24
N LEU A 164 -10.91 9.67 3.91
CA LEU A 164 -9.82 8.90 3.33
C LEU A 164 -8.84 8.44 4.43
N ASP A 165 -8.73 7.12 4.64
CA ASP A 165 -7.72 6.54 5.52
C ASP A 165 -6.36 6.50 4.83
N ARG A 166 -5.31 6.91 5.53
CA ARG A 166 -3.93 6.80 5.03
C ARG A 166 -3.48 5.33 4.96
N GLU A 167 -2.83 4.96 3.86
CA GLU A 167 -2.03 3.73 3.77
C GLU A 167 -0.59 3.98 4.22
N VAL A 168 -0.09 5.20 4.02
CA VAL A 168 1.25 5.64 4.47
C VAL A 168 1.31 5.73 5.99
N ILE A 169 2.36 5.16 6.57
CA ILE A 169 2.63 5.17 8.01
C ILE A 169 3.69 6.25 8.31
N TYR A 170 3.41 7.13 9.25
CA TYR A 170 4.37 8.13 9.72
C TYR A 170 5.27 7.51 10.80
N LEU A 171 6.58 7.67 10.66
CA LEU A 171 7.58 7.22 11.62
C LEU A 171 8.43 8.41 12.04
N GLY A 172 8.47 8.72 13.33
CA GLY A 172 9.20 9.84 13.90
C GLY A 172 8.29 11.02 14.22
N GLU A 173 8.93 12.17 14.52
CA GLU A 173 8.28 13.46 14.81
C GLU A 173 8.40 14.36 13.56
N PHE A 174 7.33 15.09 13.22
CA PHE A 174 7.24 15.97 12.03
C PHE A 174 6.81 17.38 12.40
#